data_825f63e56adbd0e873be82aec88e3468
#
_entry.id   825f63e56adbd0e873be82aec88e3468
#
_cell.length_a   1.000
_cell.length_b   1.000
_cell.length_c   1.000
_cell.angle_alpha   90.00
_cell.angle_beta   90.00
_cell.angle_gamma   90.00
#
_symmetry.space_group_name_H-M   'P 1'
#
loop_
_entity.id
_entity.type
_entity.pdbx_description
1 polymer ?
#
loop_
_entity_poly.entity_id
_entity_poly.type
_entity_poly.pdbx_seq_one_letter_code
_entity_poly.pdbx_strand_id
1 'polypeptide(L)'
;MKVVLWLLSAAVVIIIFLNLWGGGLAYGYGLGDTYYIGRFVILALVIGGGHIVIKKDLITIILLFLLLVYNLLLMTIYRGSEYPWNGEVFLSYSNLESENRIEKIILSPKGDSIYITARFWGITGDHEEIIFSEEPIILPPNKDKHYIFYTHEVFYKFENNDELVIHAPKSGKSIPKIPFKNIKVVLKDLKTGDDIRNISKNYKKYKLEKIGVRM
;
A
#
# COMPACT_ATOMS: atom_id res chain seq x y z
N MET A 1 24.86 27.74 16.36
CA MET A 1 24.98 27.00 15.10
C MET A 1 25.45 25.58 15.30
N LYS A 2 26.58 25.28 15.95
CA LYS A 2 27.08 23.91 16.15
C LYS A 2 26.07 22.95 16.79
N VAL A 3 25.36 23.38 17.83
CA VAL A 3 24.31 22.56 18.50
C VAL A 3 23.21 22.17 17.50
N VAL A 4 22.72 23.11 16.71
CA VAL A 4 21.68 22.82 15.69
C VAL A 4 22.20 21.83 14.64
N LEU A 5 23.43 21.99 14.19
CA LEU A 5 24.06 21.06 13.25
C LEU A 5 24.13 19.65 13.83
N TRP A 6 24.55 19.50 15.09
CA TRP A 6 24.58 18.21 15.77
C TRP A 6 23.20 17.57 15.91
N LEU A 7 22.17 18.35 16.29
CA LEU A 7 20.81 17.86 16.42
C LEU A 7 20.24 17.37 15.09
N LEU A 8 20.43 18.14 14.01
CA LEU A 8 19.98 17.72 12.68
C LEU A 8 20.72 16.48 12.17
N SER A 9 22.04 16.41 12.38
CA SER A 9 22.83 15.23 12.02
C SER A 9 22.37 14.00 12.79
N ALA A 10 22.12 14.13 14.08
CA ALA A 10 21.58 13.04 14.90
C ALA A 10 20.19 12.59 14.41
N ALA A 11 19.32 13.52 14.06
CA ALA A 11 18.00 13.22 13.52
C ALA A 11 18.11 12.42 12.20
N VAL A 12 19.01 12.82 11.29
CA VAL A 12 19.25 12.09 10.04
C VAL A 12 19.75 10.67 10.32
N VAL A 13 20.71 10.50 11.23
CA VAL A 13 21.23 9.18 11.60
C VAL A 13 20.15 8.30 12.23
N ILE A 14 19.32 8.86 13.11
CA ILE A 14 18.19 8.14 13.72
C ILE A 14 17.20 7.68 12.65
N ILE A 15 16.85 8.55 11.71
CA ILE A 15 15.94 8.20 10.60
C ILE A 15 16.54 7.08 9.74
N ILE A 16 17.81 7.14 9.39
CA ILE A 16 18.48 6.08 8.64
C ILE A 16 18.42 4.76 9.43
N PHE A 17 18.75 4.80 10.72
CA PHE A 17 18.72 3.61 11.57
C PHE A 17 17.34 3.01 11.68
N LEU A 18 16.31 3.83 11.92
CA LEU A 18 14.93 3.37 12.03
C LEU A 18 14.40 2.78 10.70
N ASN A 19 14.80 3.33 9.57
CA ASN A 19 14.44 2.77 8.27
C ASN A 19 15.15 1.44 7.98
N LEU A 20 16.42 1.30 8.35
CA LEU A 20 17.19 0.07 8.12
C LEU A 20 16.81 -1.07 9.09
N TRP A 21 16.51 -0.74 10.34
CA TRP A 21 16.27 -1.73 11.39
C TRP A 21 14.79 -2.05 11.62
N GLY A 22 13.94 -1.05 11.54
CA GLY A 22 12.57 -1.17 12.04
C GLY A 22 11.52 -1.54 11.00
N GLY A 23 11.81 -1.46 9.72
CA GLY A 23 10.79 -1.61 8.66
C GLY A 23 9.57 -0.68 8.85
N GLY A 24 9.47 -0.05 10.02
CA GLY A 24 8.31 0.71 10.47
C GLY A 24 8.16 2.11 9.89
N LEU A 25 9.25 2.67 9.37
CA LEU A 25 9.27 3.96 8.68
C LEU A 25 9.39 3.79 7.15
N ALA A 26 9.27 2.57 6.66
CA ALA A 26 9.33 2.27 5.25
C ALA A 26 8.21 2.96 4.46
N TYR A 27 8.48 3.29 3.23
CA TYR A 27 7.61 4.07 2.34
C TYR A 27 6.47 3.24 1.72
N GLY A 28 6.32 1.96 2.06
CA GLY A 28 5.25 1.13 1.59
C GLY A 28 5.54 -0.37 1.40
N TYR A 29 6.56 -0.94 1.99
CA TYR A 29 6.92 -2.36 1.91
C TYR A 29 7.25 -2.86 0.49
N GLY A 30 8.50 -2.75 0.08
CA GLY A 30 8.97 -3.33 -1.17
C GLY A 30 10.33 -2.81 -1.64
N LEU A 31 10.76 -3.24 -2.83
CA LEU A 31 12.04 -2.81 -3.44
C LEU A 31 12.09 -1.29 -3.68
N GLY A 32 10.94 -0.64 -3.83
CA GLY A 32 10.82 0.81 -3.91
C GLY A 32 11.35 1.53 -2.68
N ASP A 33 11.16 0.95 -1.50
CA ASP A 33 11.65 1.52 -0.24
C ASP A 33 13.17 1.56 -0.21
N THR A 34 13.83 0.52 -0.70
CA THR A 34 15.29 0.46 -0.82
C THR A 34 15.83 1.59 -1.68
N TYR A 35 15.12 1.93 -2.75
CA TYR A 35 15.51 3.05 -3.63
C TYR A 35 15.42 4.40 -2.92
N TYR A 36 14.33 4.66 -2.19
CA TYR A 36 14.15 5.94 -1.47
C TYR A 36 15.10 6.06 -0.28
N ILE A 37 15.27 4.98 0.49
CA ILE A 37 16.25 4.93 1.58
C ILE A 37 17.65 5.12 1.02
N GLY A 38 18.01 4.46 -0.05
CA GLY A 38 19.30 4.61 -0.73
C GLY A 38 19.57 6.04 -1.16
N ARG A 39 18.60 6.71 -1.77
CA ARG A 39 18.70 8.15 -2.14
C ARG A 39 18.89 9.04 -0.91
N PHE A 40 18.11 8.80 0.16
CA PHE A 40 18.23 9.55 1.40
C PHE A 40 19.62 9.41 2.01
N VAL A 41 20.16 8.18 2.08
CA VAL A 41 21.51 7.90 2.60
C VAL A 41 22.57 8.56 1.73
N ILE A 42 22.49 8.45 0.41
CA ILE A 42 23.45 9.08 -0.52
C ILE A 42 23.46 10.59 -0.35
N LEU A 43 22.29 11.22 -0.28
CA LEU A 43 22.18 12.67 -0.08
C LEU A 43 22.76 13.09 1.28
N ALA A 44 22.50 12.33 2.35
CA ALA A 44 23.07 12.58 3.66
C ALA A 44 24.61 12.51 3.64
N LEU A 45 25.18 11.51 2.96
CA LEU A 45 26.63 11.35 2.80
C LEU A 45 27.25 12.49 1.98
N VAL A 46 26.58 12.93 0.90
CA VAL A 46 27.02 14.06 0.08
C VAL A 46 27.04 15.36 0.89
N ILE A 47 25.98 15.62 1.68
CA ILE A 47 25.91 16.80 2.55
C ILE A 47 27.00 16.74 3.62
N GLY A 48 27.20 15.58 4.30
CA GLY A 48 28.23 15.39 5.31
C GLY A 48 29.64 15.54 4.74
N GLY A 49 29.92 14.92 3.61
CA GLY A 49 31.19 15.04 2.90
C GLY A 49 31.45 16.49 2.42
N GLY A 50 30.43 17.14 1.89
CA GLY A 50 30.50 18.54 1.51
C GLY A 50 30.80 19.47 2.69
N HIS A 51 30.26 19.19 3.88
CA HIS A 51 30.57 19.95 5.10
C HIS A 51 32.04 19.88 5.48
N ILE A 52 32.68 18.70 5.35
CA ILE A 52 34.11 18.55 5.64
C ILE A 52 34.96 19.44 4.77
N VAL A 53 34.56 19.64 3.50
CA VAL A 53 35.29 20.45 2.53
C VAL A 53 34.98 21.94 2.68
N ILE A 54 33.71 22.29 2.75
CA ILE A 54 33.25 23.70 2.67
C ILE A 54 33.32 24.38 4.05
N LYS A 55 33.14 23.61 5.14
CA LYS A 55 33.17 24.07 6.54
C LYS A 55 32.20 25.21 6.86
N LYS A 56 31.08 25.28 6.16
CA LYS A 56 30.03 26.32 6.36
C LYS A 56 28.82 25.72 7.06
N ASP A 57 28.77 25.82 8.38
CA ASP A 57 27.69 25.28 9.21
C ASP A 57 26.30 25.68 8.73
N LEU A 58 26.08 26.94 8.34
CA LEU A 58 24.76 27.41 7.92
C LEU A 58 24.25 26.71 6.67
N ILE A 59 25.09 26.50 5.68
CA ILE A 59 24.73 25.81 4.43
C ILE A 59 24.38 24.36 4.75
N THR A 60 25.18 23.69 5.57
CA THR A 60 24.93 22.31 5.97
C THR A 60 23.63 22.17 6.75
N ILE A 61 23.34 23.10 7.68
CA ILE A 61 22.09 23.12 8.43
C ILE A 61 20.89 23.23 7.48
N ILE A 62 20.93 24.14 6.52
CA ILE A 62 19.85 24.31 5.52
C ILE A 62 19.67 23.02 4.70
N LEU A 63 20.75 22.41 4.23
CA LEU A 63 20.67 21.19 3.41
C LEU A 63 20.16 20.01 4.22
N LEU A 64 20.58 19.83 5.48
CA LEU A 64 20.07 18.77 6.35
C LEU A 64 18.58 18.97 6.67
N PHE A 65 18.17 20.21 6.93
CA PHE A 65 16.77 20.55 7.15
C PHE A 65 15.91 20.23 5.91
N LEU A 66 16.36 20.63 4.72
CA LEU A 66 15.67 20.31 3.46
C LEU A 66 15.61 18.79 3.21
N LEU A 67 16.65 18.05 3.55
CA LEU A 67 16.69 16.61 3.45
C LEU A 67 15.65 15.96 4.37
N LEU A 68 15.52 16.43 5.62
CA LEU A 68 14.50 15.95 6.56
C LEU A 68 13.08 16.26 6.09
N VAL A 69 12.84 17.47 5.60
CA VAL A 69 11.55 17.87 5.00
C VAL A 69 11.22 17.01 3.79
N TYR A 70 12.18 16.78 2.90
CA TYR A 70 12.01 15.89 1.76
C TYR A 70 11.63 14.46 2.18
N ASN A 71 12.32 13.89 3.19
CA ASN A 71 11.98 12.59 3.72
C ASN A 71 10.56 12.55 4.32
N LEU A 72 10.19 13.57 5.09
CA LEU A 72 8.85 13.69 5.66
C LEU A 72 7.77 13.76 4.58
N LEU A 73 7.98 14.57 3.55
CA LEU A 73 7.08 14.67 2.40
C LEU A 73 6.93 13.33 1.68
N LEU A 74 8.03 12.62 1.42
CA LEU A 74 7.96 11.29 0.81
C LEU A 74 7.18 10.31 1.69
N MET A 75 7.42 10.30 3.00
CA MET A 75 6.67 9.44 3.92
C MET A 75 5.17 9.75 3.91
N THR A 76 4.77 11.02 3.87
CA THR A 76 3.36 11.40 3.82
C THR A 76 2.70 11.01 2.49
N ILE A 77 3.42 11.13 1.39
CA ILE A 77 2.96 10.74 0.05
C ILE A 77 2.73 9.23 -0.04
N TYR A 78 3.71 8.42 0.39
CA TYR A 78 3.67 6.98 0.20
C TYR A 78 2.87 6.22 1.27
N ARG A 79 2.74 6.77 2.47
CA ARG A 79 1.95 6.16 3.54
C ARG A 79 0.52 6.68 3.66
N GLY A 80 0.15 7.62 2.82
CA GLY A 80 -1.12 8.34 2.74
C GLY A 80 -2.24 7.87 3.66
N SER A 81 -2.95 6.84 3.31
CA SER A 81 -4.20 6.47 3.96
C SER A 81 -4.09 5.70 5.28
N GLU A 82 -2.92 5.21 5.68
CA GLU A 82 -2.78 4.33 6.84
C GLU A 82 -2.39 5.07 8.14
N TYR A 83 -2.00 6.34 8.05
CA TYR A 83 -1.55 7.14 9.19
C TYR A 83 -2.38 8.41 9.38
N PRO A 84 -2.47 8.95 10.62
CA PRO A 84 -3.32 10.11 10.93
C PRO A 84 -2.89 11.41 10.22
N TRP A 85 -1.72 11.46 9.63
CA TRP A 85 -1.24 12.55 8.78
C TRP A 85 -1.32 12.21 7.30
N ASN A 86 -2.42 11.70 6.89
CA ASN A 86 -2.71 11.25 5.54
C ASN A 86 -2.15 12.18 4.48
N GLY A 87 -1.52 11.59 3.47
CA GLY A 87 -1.12 12.28 2.27
C GLY A 87 -2.24 12.98 1.49
N GLU A 88 -3.47 12.90 1.98
CA GLU A 88 -4.64 13.66 1.46
C GLU A 88 -4.38 15.16 1.39
N VAL A 89 -3.48 15.69 2.24
CA VAL A 89 -3.11 17.12 2.20
C VAL A 89 -2.20 17.44 1.02
N PHE A 90 -1.44 16.48 0.50
CA PHE A 90 -0.40 16.74 -0.50
C PHE A 90 -0.66 16.14 -1.87
N LEU A 91 -1.26 14.97 -1.92
CA LEU A 91 -1.63 14.33 -3.18
C LEU A 91 -2.96 13.62 -2.98
N SER A 92 -3.95 13.92 -3.81
CA SER A 92 -5.13 13.08 -3.82
C SER A 92 -4.68 11.66 -4.17
N TYR A 93 -5.16 10.72 -3.41
CA TYR A 93 -4.93 9.29 -3.59
C TYR A 93 -5.16 8.85 -5.05
N SER A 94 -6.06 9.53 -5.76
CA SER A 94 -6.36 9.34 -7.17
C SER A 94 -5.20 9.65 -8.12
N ASN A 95 -4.29 10.55 -7.78
CA ASN A 95 -3.22 10.97 -8.69
C ASN A 95 -2.03 9.99 -8.72
N LEU A 96 -1.86 9.18 -7.68
CA LEU A 96 -0.85 8.12 -7.65
C LEU A 96 -1.29 6.84 -8.37
N GLU A 97 -2.57 6.76 -8.76
CA GLU A 97 -3.23 5.52 -9.14
C GLU A 97 -3.76 5.47 -10.56
N SER A 98 -3.65 6.57 -11.33
CA SER A 98 -4.34 6.70 -12.61
C SER A 98 -3.93 5.66 -13.68
N GLU A 99 -2.80 4.97 -13.52
CA GLU A 99 -2.30 4.08 -14.57
C GLU A 99 -2.53 2.59 -14.32
N ASN A 100 -2.88 2.15 -13.08
CA ASN A 100 -2.94 0.73 -12.74
C ASN A 100 -4.21 0.34 -11.94
N ARG A 101 -5.36 0.88 -12.31
CA ARG A 101 -6.64 0.58 -11.65
C ARG A 101 -7.54 -0.24 -12.58
N ILE A 102 -8.05 -1.35 -12.09
CA ILE A 102 -9.07 -2.16 -12.76
C ILE A 102 -10.36 -2.07 -11.96
N GLU A 103 -11.44 -1.70 -12.63
CA GLU A 103 -12.77 -1.69 -12.04
C GLU A 103 -13.64 -2.74 -12.73
N LYS A 104 -14.36 -3.50 -11.92
CA LYS A 104 -15.31 -4.51 -12.38
C LYS A 104 -16.58 -4.44 -11.54
N ILE A 105 -17.72 -4.51 -12.19
CA ILE A 105 -19.00 -4.71 -11.51
C ILE A 105 -19.43 -6.14 -11.79
N ILE A 106 -19.74 -6.87 -10.73
CA ILE A 106 -20.34 -8.20 -10.82
C ILE A 106 -21.76 -8.14 -10.27
N LEU A 107 -22.65 -8.92 -10.87
CA LEU A 107 -24.04 -9.01 -10.42
C LEU A 107 -24.23 -10.34 -9.71
N SER A 108 -24.90 -10.29 -8.56
CA SER A 108 -25.43 -11.49 -7.93
C SER A 108 -26.52 -12.11 -8.83
N PRO A 109 -26.84 -13.39 -8.68
CA PRO A 109 -27.97 -13.98 -9.40
C PRO A 109 -29.34 -13.30 -9.10
N LYS A 110 -29.44 -12.54 -8.01
CA LYS A 110 -30.61 -11.70 -7.69
C LYS A 110 -30.57 -10.31 -8.32
N GLY A 111 -29.43 -9.92 -8.91
CA GLY A 111 -29.25 -8.61 -9.54
C GLY A 111 -28.58 -7.56 -8.65
N ASP A 112 -28.18 -7.89 -7.42
CA ASP A 112 -27.44 -6.97 -6.57
C ASP A 112 -26.03 -6.75 -7.12
N SER A 113 -25.56 -5.52 -7.12
CA SER A 113 -24.24 -5.15 -7.65
C SER A 113 -23.16 -5.26 -6.58
N ILE A 114 -22.02 -5.85 -6.95
CA ILE A 114 -20.79 -5.76 -6.20
C ILE A 114 -19.75 -5.04 -7.06
N TYR A 115 -19.19 -4.00 -6.51
CA TYR A 115 -18.11 -3.23 -7.11
C TYR A 115 -16.78 -3.80 -6.67
N ILE A 116 -15.92 -4.10 -7.63
CA ILE A 116 -14.57 -4.61 -7.39
C ILE A 116 -13.60 -3.58 -7.96
N THR A 117 -12.67 -3.13 -7.16
CA THR A 117 -11.56 -2.31 -7.62
C THR A 117 -10.26 -3.02 -7.27
N ALA A 118 -9.43 -3.26 -8.27
CA ALA A 118 -8.05 -3.75 -8.09
C ALA A 118 -7.08 -2.62 -8.40
N ARG A 119 -6.11 -2.40 -7.52
CA ARG A 119 -5.13 -1.33 -7.61
C ARG A 119 -3.73 -1.90 -7.47
N PHE A 120 -2.81 -1.31 -8.23
CA PHE A 120 -1.40 -1.66 -8.20
C PHE A 120 -0.60 -0.40 -8.11
N TRP A 121 0.34 -0.37 -7.18
CA TRP A 121 1.25 0.76 -7.02
C TRP A 121 2.64 0.30 -6.61
N GLY A 122 3.57 1.23 -6.49
CA GLY A 122 4.97 0.96 -6.25
C GLY A 122 5.80 0.91 -7.53
N ILE A 123 7.10 1.07 -7.40
CA ILE A 123 8.03 1.16 -8.54
C ILE A 123 8.06 -0.15 -9.34
N THR A 124 7.85 -1.28 -8.67
CA THR A 124 7.83 -2.63 -9.26
C THR A 124 6.41 -3.15 -9.49
N GLY A 125 5.38 -2.38 -9.08
CA GLY A 125 3.99 -2.82 -9.11
C GLY A 125 3.70 -3.99 -8.16
N ASP A 126 4.49 -4.13 -7.10
CA ASP A 126 4.39 -5.25 -6.17
C ASP A 126 3.36 -5.03 -5.06
N HIS A 127 2.87 -3.80 -4.92
CA HIS A 127 1.77 -3.50 -4.01
C HIS A 127 0.45 -3.65 -4.73
N GLU A 128 -0.40 -4.48 -4.17
CA GLU A 128 -1.69 -4.82 -4.75
C GLU A 128 -2.78 -4.72 -3.70
N GLU A 129 -3.92 -4.19 -4.09
CA GLU A 129 -5.10 -4.12 -3.25
C GLU A 129 -6.32 -4.42 -4.08
N ILE A 130 -7.12 -5.36 -3.59
CA ILE A 130 -8.41 -5.72 -4.20
C ILE A 130 -9.50 -5.40 -3.19
N ILE A 131 -10.46 -4.59 -3.60
CA ILE A 131 -11.52 -4.07 -2.77
C ILE A 131 -12.87 -4.56 -3.32
N PHE A 132 -13.72 -5.08 -2.43
CA PHE A 132 -15.13 -5.41 -2.74
C PHE A 132 -16.04 -4.48 -1.93
N SER A 133 -17.07 -3.95 -2.59
CA SER A 133 -18.07 -3.05 -2.00
C SER A 133 -19.45 -3.27 -2.63
N GLU A 134 -20.52 -2.99 -1.88
CA GLU A 134 -21.90 -2.88 -2.43
C GLU A 134 -22.16 -1.52 -3.07
N GLU A 135 -21.28 -0.54 -2.89
CA GLU A 135 -21.40 0.81 -3.44
C GLU A 135 -20.17 1.12 -4.32
N PRO A 136 -20.27 2.07 -5.26
CA PRO A 136 -19.10 2.54 -6.00
C PRO A 136 -17.98 2.95 -5.06
N ILE A 137 -16.77 2.47 -5.34
CA ILE A 137 -15.63 2.63 -4.42
C ILE A 137 -15.03 4.02 -4.64
N ILE A 138 -15.08 4.83 -3.57
CA ILE A 138 -14.38 6.11 -3.48
C ILE A 138 -13.12 5.86 -2.66
N LEU A 139 -11.98 6.29 -3.17
CA LEU A 139 -10.69 6.13 -2.51
C LEU A 139 -10.42 7.29 -1.53
N PRO A 140 -9.79 7.01 -0.41
CA PRO A 140 -9.33 5.70 0.09
C PRO A 140 -10.48 4.80 0.53
N PRO A 141 -10.30 3.46 0.49
CA PRO A 141 -11.36 2.54 0.84
C PRO A 141 -11.71 2.61 2.33
N ASN A 142 -12.98 2.52 2.63
CA ASN A 142 -13.48 2.50 4.01
C ASN A 142 -13.31 1.09 4.60
N LYS A 143 -12.35 0.90 5.53
CA LYS A 143 -12.09 -0.39 6.18
C LYS A 143 -13.26 -0.95 7.00
N ASP A 144 -14.19 -0.09 7.42
CA ASP A 144 -15.37 -0.53 8.18
C ASP A 144 -16.50 -1.06 7.29
N LYS A 145 -16.47 -0.75 5.98
CA LYS A 145 -17.53 -1.12 5.01
C LYS A 145 -17.05 -2.03 3.88
N HIS A 146 -15.75 -2.04 3.58
CA HIS A 146 -15.21 -2.75 2.42
C HIS A 146 -14.40 -3.97 2.83
N TYR A 147 -14.49 -5.05 2.04
CA TYR A 147 -13.54 -6.15 2.10
C TYR A 147 -12.31 -5.76 1.31
N ILE A 148 -11.14 -5.74 1.95
CA ILE A 148 -9.89 -5.31 1.33
C ILE A 148 -8.87 -6.44 1.43
N PHE A 149 -8.24 -6.78 0.32
CA PHE A 149 -7.22 -7.82 0.21
C PHE A 149 -5.94 -7.21 -0.37
N TYR A 150 -4.84 -7.32 0.35
CA TYR A 150 -3.52 -6.82 -0.07
C TYR A 150 -2.76 -7.92 -0.82
N THR A 151 -3.37 -8.43 -1.89
CA THR A 151 -2.84 -9.52 -2.72
C THR A 151 -3.65 -9.65 -4.00
N HIS A 152 -3.02 -10.17 -5.07
CA HIS A 152 -3.69 -10.55 -6.33
C HIS A 152 -4.27 -11.98 -6.30
N GLU A 153 -3.99 -12.74 -5.27
CA GLU A 153 -4.44 -14.13 -5.15
C GLU A 153 -5.84 -14.18 -4.52
N VAL A 154 -6.78 -13.48 -5.15
CA VAL A 154 -8.19 -13.44 -4.76
C VAL A 154 -9.03 -14.08 -5.85
N PHE A 155 -9.79 -15.10 -5.45
CA PHE A 155 -10.69 -15.84 -6.33
C PHE A 155 -12.07 -15.81 -5.72
N TYR A 156 -13.11 -15.74 -6.55
CA TYR A 156 -14.47 -15.63 -6.05
C TYR A 156 -15.47 -16.38 -6.93
N LYS A 157 -16.63 -16.68 -6.37
CA LYS A 157 -17.83 -17.16 -7.07
C LYS A 157 -19.07 -16.86 -6.25
N PHE A 158 -20.21 -16.81 -6.91
CA PHE A 158 -21.49 -16.95 -6.23
C PHE A 158 -21.80 -18.44 -6.04
N GLU A 159 -22.07 -18.89 -4.81
CA GLU A 159 -22.53 -20.25 -4.53
C GLU A 159 -24.06 -20.34 -4.57
N ASN A 160 -24.72 -19.33 -4.01
CA ASN A 160 -26.18 -19.18 -4.01
C ASN A 160 -26.56 -17.81 -4.56
N ASN A 161 -27.85 -17.53 -4.62
CA ASN A 161 -28.34 -16.29 -5.18
C ASN A 161 -27.82 -15.01 -4.47
N ASP A 162 -27.42 -15.12 -3.21
CA ASP A 162 -26.98 -14.01 -2.36
C ASP A 162 -25.70 -14.34 -1.57
N GLU A 163 -25.01 -15.43 -1.90
CA GLU A 163 -23.79 -15.83 -1.20
C GLU A 163 -22.58 -15.71 -2.12
N LEU A 164 -21.71 -14.74 -1.82
CA LEU A 164 -20.42 -14.52 -2.48
C LEU A 164 -19.31 -15.20 -1.68
N VAL A 165 -18.73 -16.26 -2.23
CA VAL A 165 -17.58 -16.95 -1.63
C VAL A 165 -16.30 -16.37 -2.19
N ILE A 166 -15.43 -15.88 -1.29
CA ILE A 166 -14.12 -15.33 -1.64
C ILE A 166 -13.03 -16.21 -1.04
N HIS A 167 -12.15 -16.72 -1.89
CA HIS A 167 -10.94 -17.44 -1.50
C HIS A 167 -9.76 -16.47 -1.55
N ALA A 168 -9.08 -16.28 -0.43
CA ALA A 168 -7.92 -15.40 -0.32
C ALA A 168 -6.93 -15.92 0.73
N PRO A 169 -5.65 -15.51 0.69
CA PRO A 169 -4.70 -15.79 1.75
C PRO A 169 -5.23 -15.38 3.12
N LYS A 170 -4.86 -16.14 4.15
CA LYS A 170 -5.28 -15.86 5.53
C LYS A 170 -4.78 -14.50 6.03
N SER A 171 -3.57 -14.12 5.63
CA SER A 171 -2.92 -12.84 5.97
C SER A 171 -3.19 -11.77 4.91
N GLY A 172 -2.97 -10.51 5.26
CA GLY A 172 -3.06 -9.41 4.30
C GLY A 172 -4.48 -9.11 3.85
N LYS A 173 -5.45 -9.07 4.77
CA LYS A 173 -6.82 -8.65 4.48
C LYS A 173 -7.44 -7.83 5.61
N SER A 174 -8.34 -6.93 5.25
CA SER A 174 -9.22 -6.21 6.17
C SER A 174 -10.66 -6.67 5.94
N ILE A 175 -11.32 -7.08 7.01
CA ILE A 175 -12.72 -7.51 6.99
C ILE A 175 -13.55 -6.38 7.59
N PRO A 176 -14.62 -5.93 6.92
CA PRO A 176 -15.43 -4.83 7.41
C PRO A 176 -16.14 -5.21 8.71
N LYS A 177 -16.33 -4.22 9.58
CA LYS A 177 -17.17 -4.37 10.79
C LYS A 177 -18.65 -4.44 10.44
N ILE A 178 -19.03 -3.78 9.35
CA ILE A 178 -20.40 -3.73 8.85
C ILE A 178 -20.47 -4.71 7.66
N PRO A 179 -21.16 -5.85 7.79
CA PRO A 179 -21.31 -6.79 6.68
C PRO A 179 -22.14 -6.15 5.55
N PHE A 180 -22.02 -6.70 4.35
CA PHE A 180 -22.87 -6.32 3.23
C PHE A 180 -24.34 -6.56 3.57
N LYS A 181 -25.22 -5.70 3.05
CA LYS A 181 -26.67 -5.74 3.36
C LYS A 181 -27.40 -6.85 2.59
N ASN A 182 -27.09 -6.95 1.29
CA ASN A 182 -27.86 -7.78 0.37
C ASN A 182 -27.13 -9.08 0.02
N ILE A 183 -25.83 -9.15 0.27
CA ILE A 183 -24.98 -10.27 -0.14
C ILE A 183 -24.21 -10.78 1.07
N LYS A 184 -24.41 -12.06 1.37
CA LYS A 184 -23.62 -12.75 2.39
C LYS A 184 -22.23 -13.09 1.83
N VAL A 185 -21.19 -12.53 2.43
CA VAL A 185 -19.81 -12.84 2.06
C VAL A 185 -19.26 -13.96 2.94
N VAL A 186 -18.76 -15.02 2.30
CA VAL A 186 -18.10 -16.15 2.97
C VAL A 186 -16.63 -16.16 2.58
N LEU A 187 -15.76 -15.99 3.56
CA LEU A 187 -14.31 -16.03 3.33
C LEU A 187 -13.77 -17.45 3.54
N LYS A 188 -13.05 -17.95 2.54
CA LYS A 188 -12.33 -19.22 2.61
C LYS A 188 -10.83 -18.93 2.58
N ASP A 189 -10.19 -19.13 3.73
CA ASP A 189 -8.77 -18.86 3.92
C ASP A 189 -7.91 -19.90 3.20
N LEU A 190 -7.01 -19.43 2.34
CA LEU A 190 -5.91 -20.20 1.79
C LEU A 190 -4.76 -20.18 2.80
N LYS A 191 -4.51 -21.31 3.44
CA LYS A 191 -3.62 -21.39 4.61
C LYS A 191 -2.16 -21.57 4.23
N THR A 192 -1.91 -22.23 3.10
CA THR A 192 -0.56 -22.60 2.67
C THR A 192 -0.25 -22.09 1.26
N GLY A 193 1.03 -21.97 0.93
CA GLY A 193 1.44 -21.66 -0.44
C GLY A 193 1.01 -22.74 -1.45
N ASP A 194 0.81 -23.97 -0.99
CA ASP A 194 0.30 -25.05 -1.84
C ASP A 194 -1.19 -24.88 -2.14
N ASP A 195 -2.00 -24.44 -1.16
CA ASP A 195 -3.40 -24.10 -1.38
C ASP A 195 -3.54 -23.00 -2.44
N ILE A 196 -2.72 -21.94 -2.31
CA ILE A 196 -2.70 -20.82 -3.25
C ILE A 196 -2.33 -21.31 -4.64
N ARG A 197 -1.24 -22.08 -4.77
CA ARG A 197 -0.78 -22.63 -6.06
C ARG A 197 -1.83 -23.55 -6.69
N ASN A 198 -2.46 -24.41 -5.90
CA ASN A 198 -3.50 -25.31 -6.38
C ASN A 198 -4.70 -24.55 -6.92
N ILE A 199 -5.21 -23.59 -6.16
CA ILE A 199 -6.35 -22.78 -6.61
C ILE A 199 -5.94 -21.93 -7.83
N SER A 200 -4.79 -21.29 -7.83
CA SER A 200 -4.33 -20.46 -8.94
C SER A 200 -4.21 -21.25 -10.25
N LYS A 201 -3.81 -22.53 -10.19
CA LYS A 201 -3.75 -23.41 -11.37
C LYS A 201 -5.13 -23.95 -11.79
N ASN A 202 -6.03 -24.15 -10.85
CA ASN A 202 -7.26 -24.90 -11.07
C ASN A 202 -8.55 -24.08 -10.88
N TYR A 203 -8.47 -22.75 -10.75
CA TYR A 203 -9.64 -21.90 -10.42
C TYR A 203 -10.81 -22.09 -11.37
N LYS A 204 -10.55 -22.24 -12.67
CA LYS A 204 -11.59 -22.53 -13.66
C LYS A 204 -12.29 -23.87 -13.42
N LYS A 205 -11.55 -24.92 -13.00
CA LYS A 205 -12.08 -26.22 -12.66
C LYS A 205 -13.01 -26.14 -11.45
N TYR A 206 -12.70 -25.25 -10.50
CA TYR A 206 -13.53 -24.99 -9.32
C TYR A 206 -14.65 -23.97 -9.58
N LYS A 207 -14.83 -23.54 -10.84
CA LYS A 207 -15.80 -22.50 -11.24
C LYS A 207 -15.59 -21.19 -10.48
N LEU A 208 -14.35 -20.87 -10.16
CA LEU A 208 -13.97 -19.61 -9.55
C LEU A 208 -13.60 -18.62 -10.65
N GLU A 209 -13.86 -17.35 -10.38
CA GLU A 209 -13.32 -16.24 -11.15
C GLU A 209 -12.08 -15.68 -10.44
N LYS A 210 -11.11 -15.23 -11.22
CA LYS A 210 -9.96 -14.49 -10.74
C LYS A 210 -10.10 -13.03 -11.14
N ILE A 211 -9.71 -12.12 -10.25
CA ILE A 211 -9.60 -10.72 -10.61
C ILE A 211 -8.30 -10.60 -11.38
N GLY A 212 -8.41 -10.41 -12.70
CA GLY A 212 -7.26 -10.35 -13.59
C GLY A 212 -6.45 -9.10 -13.35
N VAL A 213 -5.18 -9.30 -13.05
CA VAL A 213 -4.29 -8.26 -12.55
C VAL A 213 -3.06 -8.05 -13.42
N ARG A 214 -2.70 -9.00 -14.23
CA ARG A 214 -1.64 -8.84 -15.23
C ARG A 214 -2.08 -9.55 -16.52
N MET A 215 -2.25 -8.79 -17.59
CA MET A 215 -1.99 -9.30 -18.91
C MET A 215 -0.49 -9.24 -19.16
#